data_3ae0786b2c09c5f655facc24d09c1a2e
#
_entry.id   3ae0786b2c09c5f655facc24d09c1a2e
#
_cell.length_a   1.000
_cell.length_b   1.000
_cell.length_c   1.000
_cell.angle_alpha   90.00
_cell.angle_beta   90.00
_cell.angle_gamma   90.00
#
_symmetry.space_group_name_H-M   'P 1'
#
loop_
_entity.id
_entity.type
_entity.pdbx_description
1 polymer ?
#
loop_
_entity_poly.entity_id
_entity_poly.type
_entity_poly.pdbx_seq_one_letter_code
_entity_poly.pdbx_strand_id
1 'polypeptide(L)'
;LCYRKYGHNEGDEPRFTQPKLYDIISSHPNPREIYKNKLIQEGVLNIEEINYSDKQFQDLLEARFDESKEIKKAKITTFLQEEWGDFNRSNTIGFINPKSNARKESILNLAEVLYTYDKKDLLFKKTQKLLLNRKKMIESDSLDWSMGELLAYATLLDEGYSIRISGQDVERGTFSHRHAILKLDHSEEEVSLLDTISTTARF
;
A
#
# COMPACT_ATOMS: atom_id res chain seq x y z
N LEU A 1 -3.66 9.63 20.90
CA LEU A 1 -4.77 10.32 20.23
C LEU A 1 -4.23 11.47 19.44
N CYS A 2 -4.71 11.63 18.19
CA CYS A 2 -4.33 12.70 17.30
C CYS A 2 -5.48 13.71 17.19
N TYR A 3 -5.15 14.95 16.84
CA TYR A 3 -6.11 16.00 16.52
C TYR A 3 -5.66 16.78 15.29
N ARG A 4 -6.60 17.43 14.62
CA ARG A 4 -6.31 18.32 13.50
C ARG A 4 -6.37 19.77 14.02
N LYS A 5 -5.24 20.48 14.04
CA LYS A 5 -5.14 21.82 14.63
C LYS A 5 -6.09 22.82 13.97
N TYR A 6 -6.30 22.70 12.67
CA TYR A 6 -7.08 23.67 11.86
C TYR A 6 -8.38 23.08 11.30
N GLY A 7 -8.86 21.95 11.83
CA GLY A 7 -10.08 21.31 11.37
C GLY A 7 -9.89 20.32 10.22
N HIS A 8 -11.00 19.96 9.57
CA HIS A 8 -11.02 18.91 8.53
C HIS A 8 -10.36 19.37 7.23
N ASN A 9 -10.62 20.61 6.82
CA ASN A 9 -10.06 21.24 5.62
C ASN A 9 -9.92 22.76 5.84
N GLU A 10 -9.39 23.46 4.86
CA GLU A 10 -9.12 24.89 4.93
C GLU A 10 -10.37 25.77 5.12
N GLY A 11 -11.55 25.31 4.70
CA GLY A 11 -12.81 26.01 4.85
C GLY A 11 -13.59 25.63 6.10
N ASP A 12 -13.03 24.74 6.93
CA ASP A 12 -13.71 24.27 8.14
C ASP A 12 -13.47 25.23 9.33
N GLU A 13 -14.52 25.50 10.11
CA GLU A 13 -14.42 26.20 11.38
C GLU A 13 -14.89 25.27 12.52
N PRO A 14 -13.97 24.48 13.05
CA PRO A 14 -14.32 23.43 14.01
C PRO A 14 -14.88 23.94 15.34
N ARG A 15 -14.74 25.24 15.65
CA ARG A 15 -15.32 25.87 16.84
C ARG A 15 -16.82 25.92 16.80
N PHE A 16 -17.45 25.83 15.63
CA PHE A 16 -18.92 25.76 15.53
C PHE A 16 -19.49 24.52 16.21
N THR A 17 -18.74 23.42 16.23
CA THR A 17 -19.19 22.14 16.80
C THR A 17 -18.46 21.75 18.07
N GLN A 18 -17.19 22.16 18.22
CA GLN A 18 -16.29 21.72 19.29
C GLN A 18 -15.49 22.87 19.91
N PRO A 19 -16.15 23.95 20.41
CA PRO A 19 -15.47 25.16 20.87
C PRO A 19 -14.47 24.88 22.01
N LYS A 20 -14.88 24.14 23.04
CA LYS A 20 -14.02 23.79 24.18
C LYS A 20 -12.78 23.01 23.78
N LEU A 21 -12.94 22.03 22.87
CA LEU A 21 -11.82 21.22 22.41
C LEU A 21 -10.80 22.07 21.64
N TYR A 22 -11.29 22.95 20.77
CA TYR A 22 -10.40 23.80 19.98
C TYR A 22 -9.79 24.97 20.76
N ASP A 23 -10.35 25.38 21.87
CA ASP A 23 -9.68 26.26 22.83
C ASP A 23 -8.46 25.59 23.43
N ILE A 24 -8.57 24.31 23.81
CA ILE A 24 -7.44 23.52 24.32
C ILE A 24 -6.39 23.29 23.20
N ILE A 25 -6.84 22.88 21.99
CA ILE A 25 -5.95 22.63 20.85
C ILE A 25 -5.17 23.89 20.45
N SER A 26 -5.81 25.06 20.49
CA SER A 26 -5.16 26.32 20.11
C SER A 26 -3.98 26.66 21.00
N SER A 27 -4.05 26.33 22.28
CA SER A 27 -2.99 26.58 23.28
C SER A 27 -2.02 25.41 23.46
N HIS A 28 -2.33 24.24 22.89
CA HIS A 28 -1.47 23.06 23.03
C HIS A 28 -0.17 23.22 22.24
N PRO A 29 1.00 23.00 22.85
CA PRO A 29 2.27 23.07 22.15
C PRO A 29 2.35 22.00 21.07
N ASN A 30 2.98 22.34 19.95
CA ASN A 30 3.16 21.36 18.88
C ASN A 30 4.18 20.26 19.28
N PRO A 31 4.16 19.08 18.60
CA PRO A 31 5.04 17.96 18.94
C PRO A 31 6.53 18.33 18.92
N ARG A 32 6.94 19.25 18.03
CA ARG A 32 8.33 19.71 17.95
C ARG A 32 8.74 20.45 19.25
N GLU A 33 7.90 21.35 19.75
CA GLU A 33 8.19 22.09 20.99
C GLU A 33 8.24 21.15 22.21
N ILE A 34 7.34 20.17 22.27
CA ILE A 34 7.34 19.16 23.33
C ILE A 34 8.65 18.37 23.29
N TYR A 35 9.05 17.90 22.11
CA TYR A 35 10.24 17.07 21.94
C TYR A 35 11.53 17.89 22.17
N LYS A 36 11.59 19.11 21.67
CA LYS A 36 12.69 20.05 21.93
C LYS A 36 12.93 20.22 23.44
N ASN A 37 11.87 20.53 24.18
CA ASN A 37 11.97 20.74 25.61
C ASN A 37 12.42 19.48 26.36
N LYS A 38 11.96 18.31 25.91
CA LYS A 38 12.41 17.01 26.42
C LYS A 38 13.91 16.81 26.21
N LEU A 39 14.42 17.04 24.99
CA LEU A 39 15.86 16.89 24.70
C LEU A 39 16.74 17.85 25.52
N ILE A 40 16.27 19.08 25.77
CA ILE A 40 16.97 20.02 26.65
C ILE A 40 16.98 19.48 28.10
N GLN A 41 15.86 19.00 28.60
CA GLN A 41 15.76 18.46 29.97
C GLN A 41 16.64 17.22 30.18
N GLU A 42 16.76 16.39 29.16
CA GLU A 42 17.61 15.20 29.18
C GLU A 42 19.10 15.51 28.93
N GLY A 43 19.44 16.77 28.66
CA GLY A 43 20.82 17.21 28.38
C GLY A 43 21.40 16.67 27.06
N VAL A 44 20.54 16.22 26.13
CA VAL A 44 20.95 15.71 24.83
C VAL A 44 21.30 16.86 23.86
N LEU A 45 20.54 17.97 23.92
CA LEU A 45 20.77 19.18 23.15
C LEU A 45 20.71 20.41 24.06
N ASN A 46 21.50 21.41 23.72
CA ASN A 46 21.40 22.73 24.34
C ASN A 46 20.63 23.74 23.47
N ILE A 47 20.28 24.86 24.03
CA ILE A 47 19.48 25.89 23.34
C ILE A 47 20.18 26.48 22.11
N GLU A 48 21.51 26.56 22.15
CA GLU A 48 22.32 27.14 21.05
C GLU A 48 22.33 26.23 19.84
N GLU A 49 22.45 24.90 20.06
CA GLU A 49 22.37 23.87 18.99
C GLU A 49 21.01 23.88 18.33
N ILE A 50 19.96 24.04 19.12
CA ILE A 50 18.57 24.09 18.61
C ILE A 50 18.39 25.38 17.77
N ASN A 51 18.80 26.53 18.28
CA ASN A 51 18.68 27.79 17.56
C ASN A 51 19.51 27.79 16.27
N TYR A 52 20.69 27.17 16.30
CA TYR A 52 21.49 26.97 15.10
C TYR A 52 20.80 26.12 14.05
N SER A 53 20.24 24.98 14.46
CA SER A 53 19.48 24.10 13.58
C SER A 53 18.24 24.79 12.99
N ASP A 54 17.51 25.55 13.79
CA ASP A 54 16.36 26.33 13.34
C ASP A 54 16.75 27.37 12.30
N LYS A 55 17.85 28.08 12.54
CA LYS A 55 18.36 29.05 11.58
C LYS A 55 18.77 28.40 10.27
N GLN A 56 19.50 27.29 10.32
CA GLN A 56 19.87 26.54 9.11
C GLN A 56 18.66 26.13 8.30
N PHE A 57 17.61 25.67 8.97
CA PHE A 57 16.38 25.24 8.28
C PHE A 57 15.64 26.43 7.66
N GLN A 58 15.57 27.55 8.35
CA GLN A 58 14.99 28.80 7.80
C GLN A 58 15.78 29.31 6.59
N ASP A 59 17.09 29.38 6.71
CA ASP A 59 17.97 29.79 5.61
C ASP A 59 17.81 28.88 4.39
N LEU A 60 17.64 27.56 4.60
CA LEU A 60 17.36 26.63 3.54
C LEU A 60 16.00 26.90 2.87
N LEU A 61 14.96 27.16 3.66
CA LEU A 61 13.62 27.43 3.12
C LEU A 61 13.62 28.76 2.31
N GLU A 62 14.29 29.78 2.80
CA GLU A 62 14.42 31.07 2.09
C GLU A 62 15.18 30.89 0.77
N ALA A 63 16.30 30.17 0.79
CA ALA A 63 17.05 29.87 -0.42
C ALA A 63 16.19 29.11 -1.46
N ARG A 64 15.43 28.09 -1.04
CA ARG A 64 14.52 27.36 -1.92
C ARG A 64 13.36 28.20 -2.42
N PHE A 65 12.85 29.11 -1.60
CA PHE A 65 11.81 30.04 -2.00
C PHE A 65 12.33 31.04 -3.05
N ASP A 66 13.54 31.55 -2.89
CA ASP A 66 14.15 32.42 -3.89
C ASP A 66 14.46 31.70 -5.20
N GLU A 67 15.02 30.48 -5.15
CA GLU A 67 15.18 29.63 -6.31
C GLU A 67 13.85 29.40 -7.05
N SER A 68 12.75 29.24 -6.30
CA SER A 68 11.42 29.00 -6.90
C SER A 68 10.92 30.17 -7.76
N LYS A 69 11.34 31.39 -7.45
CA LYS A 69 10.97 32.60 -8.23
C LYS A 69 11.63 32.63 -9.62
N GLU A 70 12.79 31.99 -9.74
CA GLU A 70 13.52 31.88 -11.01
C GLU A 70 12.97 30.77 -11.93
N ILE A 71 12.19 29.85 -11.37
CA ILE A 71 11.66 28.71 -12.11
C ILE A 71 10.41 29.14 -12.89
N LYS A 72 10.56 29.37 -14.19
CA LYS A 72 9.46 29.74 -15.07
C LYS A 72 8.47 28.61 -15.31
N LYS A 73 8.91 27.35 -15.18
CA LYS A 73 8.08 26.16 -15.39
C LYS A 73 8.53 25.04 -14.43
N ALA A 74 7.64 24.61 -13.58
CA ALA A 74 7.93 23.50 -12.69
C ALA A 74 8.27 22.22 -13.45
N LYS A 75 9.41 21.62 -13.13
CA LYS A 75 9.75 20.28 -13.60
C LYS A 75 9.20 19.29 -12.57
N ILE A 76 8.07 18.69 -12.91
CA ILE A 76 7.45 17.66 -12.08
C ILE A 76 8.00 16.31 -12.53
N THR A 77 8.72 15.62 -11.64
CA THR A 77 9.03 14.21 -11.83
C THR A 77 7.87 13.42 -11.26
N THR A 78 7.15 12.73 -12.11
CA THR A 78 6.02 11.89 -11.71
C THR A 78 6.54 10.69 -10.92
N PHE A 79 5.79 10.27 -9.91
CA PHE A 79 6.06 9.05 -9.16
C PHE A 79 6.12 7.84 -10.10
N LEU A 80 7.16 7.03 -9.98
CA LEU A 80 7.41 5.86 -10.83
C LEU A 80 7.52 6.21 -12.35
N GLN A 81 8.03 7.37 -12.70
CA GLN A 81 8.11 7.81 -14.11
C GLN A 81 9.03 6.90 -14.95
N GLU A 82 10.11 6.39 -14.37
CA GLU A 82 11.04 5.49 -15.06
C GLU A 82 10.39 4.12 -15.27
N GLU A 83 9.73 3.59 -14.26
CA GLU A 83 9.05 2.30 -14.29
C GLU A 83 7.85 2.28 -15.25
N TRP A 84 7.21 3.43 -15.46
CA TRP A 84 6.09 3.59 -16.39
C TRP A 84 6.50 4.15 -17.75
N GLY A 85 7.80 4.39 -17.97
CA GLY A 85 8.30 5.02 -19.19
C GLY A 85 7.95 4.28 -20.50
N ASP A 86 7.93 2.96 -20.43
CA ASP A 86 7.64 2.08 -21.57
C ASP A 86 6.13 1.83 -21.78
N PHE A 87 5.28 2.31 -20.89
CA PHE A 87 3.83 2.16 -21.00
C PHE A 87 3.20 3.39 -21.66
N ASN A 88 2.50 3.19 -22.77
CA ASN A 88 1.82 4.24 -23.48
C ASN A 88 0.33 4.25 -23.14
N ARG A 89 -0.24 5.45 -22.92
CA ARG A 89 -1.70 5.60 -22.87
C ARG A 89 -2.28 5.32 -24.25
N SER A 90 -3.28 4.44 -24.29
CA SER A 90 -4.09 4.29 -25.50
C SER A 90 -4.87 5.58 -25.78
N ASN A 91 -4.70 6.13 -26.96
CA ASN A 91 -5.46 7.30 -27.44
C ASN A 91 -6.81 6.90 -28.03
N THR A 92 -7.11 5.62 -28.09
CA THR A 92 -8.38 5.12 -28.61
C THR A 92 -9.43 5.07 -27.52
N ILE A 93 -10.43 5.93 -27.64
CA ILE A 93 -11.70 5.84 -26.90
C ILE A 93 -12.49 4.70 -27.55
N GLY A 94 -12.24 3.48 -27.13
CA GLY A 94 -12.94 2.30 -27.60
C GLY A 94 -12.36 1.07 -26.92
N PHE A 95 -13.21 0.14 -26.53
CA PHE A 95 -12.78 -1.16 -26.06
C PHE A 95 -12.16 -1.93 -27.23
N ILE A 96 -10.86 -1.69 -27.50
CA ILE A 96 -10.08 -2.65 -28.23
C ILE A 96 -10.05 -3.87 -27.34
N ASN A 97 -10.66 -4.94 -27.78
CA ASN A 97 -10.65 -6.20 -27.05
C ASN A 97 -9.27 -6.86 -27.29
N PRO A 98 -8.25 -6.58 -26.45
CA PRO A 98 -6.94 -7.19 -26.63
C PRO A 98 -7.09 -8.69 -26.42
N LYS A 99 -6.31 -9.46 -27.14
CA LYS A 99 -6.24 -10.91 -26.87
C LYS A 99 -5.58 -11.10 -25.51
N SER A 100 -6.39 -11.27 -24.49
CA SER A 100 -5.96 -11.46 -23.08
C SER A 100 -6.13 -12.89 -22.61
N ASN A 101 -6.08 -13.86 -23.53
CA ASN A 101 -6.26 -15.26 -23.23
C ASN A 101 -4.92 -15.95 -22.92
N ALA A 102 -4.86 -16.64 -21.79
CA ALA A 102 -3.79 -17.58 -21.49
C ALA A 102 -4.14 -18.99 -22.01
N ARG A 103 -3.14 -19.84 -22.18
CA ARG A 103 -3.35 -21.25 -22.58
C ARG A 103 -4.05 -21.99 -21.44
N LYS A 104 -5.02 -22.81 -21.75
CA LYS A 104 -5.77 -23.60 -20.75
C LYS A 104 -4.85 -24.44 -19.85
N GLU A 105 -3.84 -25.05 -20.43
CA GLU A 105 -2.85 -25.86 -19.70
C GLU A 105 -2.08 -24.99 -18.68
N SER A 106 -1.62 -23.80 -19.08
CA SER A 106 -0.95 -22.84 -18.19
C SER A 106 -1.86 -22.45 -17.03
N ILE A 107 -3.13 -22.13 -17.31
CA ILE A 107 -4.11 -21.78 -16.27
C ILE A 107 -4.30 -22.94 -15.27
N LEU A 108 -4.38 -24.19 -15.75
CA LEU A 108 -4.54 -25.35 -14.87
C LEU A 108 -3.33 -25.58 -13.98
N ASN A 109 -2.12 -25.43 -14.52
CA ASN A 109 -0.88 -25.55 -13.76
C ASN A 109 -0.77 -24.44 -12.69
N LEU A 110 -1.09 -23.22 -13.05
CA LEU A 110 -1.09 -22.09 -12.10
C LEU A 110 -2.18 -22.24 -11.04
N ALA A 111 -3.36 -22.75 -11.42
CA ALA A 111 -4.42 -23.05 -10.48
C ALA A 111 -3.99 -24.07 -9.43
N GLU A 112 -3.22 -25.10 -9.83
CA GLU A 112 -2.70 -26.11 -8.91
C GLU A 112 -1.83 -25.50 -7.81
N VAL A 113 -1.00 -24.51 -8.14
CA VAL A 113 -0.22 -23.75 -7.15
C VAL A 113 -1.13 -23.04 -6.14
N LEU A 114 -2.25 -22.46 -6.59
CA LEU A 114 -3.15 -21.66 -5.76
C LEU A 114 -3.98 -22.46 -4.74
N TYR A 115 -4.04 -23.80 -4.89
CA TYR A 115 -4.74 -24.66 -3.93
C TYR A 115 -3.87 -25.76 -3.30
N THR A 116 -2.59 -25.84 -3.69
CA THR A 116 -1.67 -26.84 -3.14
C THR A 116 -0.72 -26.19 -2.14
N TYR A 117 -0.66 -26.74 -0.94
CA TYR A 117 0.31 -26.38 0.07
C TYR A 117 0.69 -27.64 0.87
N ASP A 118 1.97 -27.97 0.87
CA ASP A 118 2.47 -29.23 1.43
C ASP A 118 2.23 -29.33 2.95
N LYS A 119 2.32 -28.21 3.65
CA LYS A 119 2.12 -28.13 5.11
C LYS A 119 0.70 -27.70 5.47
N LYS A 120 -0.32 -28.11 4.72
CA LYS A 120 -1.70 -27.68 4.92
C LYS A 120 -2.26 -27.98 6.32
N ASP A 121 -1.73 -28.97 7.03
CA ASP A 121 -2.14 -29.30 8.40
C ASP A 121 -1.75 -28.20 9.40
N LEU A 122 -0.80 -27.33 9.05
CA LEU A 122 -0.44 -26.14 9.81
C LEU A 122 -1.38 -24.96 9.54
N LEU A 123 -2.27 -25.06 8.56
CA LEU A 123 -3.23 -24.00 8.25
C LEU A 123 -4.48 -24.15 9.13
N PHE A 124 -5.09 -23.01 9.46
CA PHE A 124 -6.40 -23.01 10.10
C PHE A 124 -7.44 -23.82 9.29
N LYS A 125 -8.28 -24.60 9.96
CA LYS A 125 -9.24 -25.51 9.28
C LYS A 125 -10.11 -24.87 8.21
N LYS A 126 -10.51 -23.59 8.42
CA LYS A 126 -11.27 -22.86 7.40
C LYS A 126 -10.43 -22.53 6.16
N THR A 127 -9.14 -22.24 6.34
CA THR A 127 -8.19 -22.02 5.24
C THR A 127 -7.94 -23.30 4.45
N GLN A 128 -7.82 -24.46 5.13
CA GLN A 128 -7.74 -25.76 4.45
C GLN A 128 -8.99 -26.02 3.59
N LYS A 129 -10.18 -25.71 4.12
CA LYS A 129 -11.44 -25.81 3.36
C LYS A 129 -11.49 -24.86 2.17
N LEU A 130 -10.94 -23.66 2.32
CA LEU A 130 -10.81 -22.68 1.23
C LEU A 130 -9.99 -23.27 0.07
N LEU A 131 -8.82 -23.84 0.35
CA LEU A 131 -7.97 -24.47 -0.67
C LEU A 131 -8.68 -25.64 -1.37
N LEU A 132 -9.40 -26.46 -0.62
CA LEU A 132 -10.24 -27.54 -1.19
C LEU A 132 -11.35 -26.99 -2.10
N ASN A 133 -11.95 -25.85 -1.74
CA ASN A 133 -12.98 -25.21 -2.58
C ASN A 133 -12.37 -24.66 -3.87
N ARG A 134 -11.19 -24.07 -3.84
CA ARG A 134 -10.46 -23.64 -5.04
C ARG A 134 -10.24 -24.81 -6.00
N LYS A 135 -9.78 -25.94 -5.48
CA LYS A 135 -9.62 -27.17 -6.27
C LYS A 135 -10.93 -27.59 -6.92
N LYS A 136 -12.03 -27.63 -6.17
CA LYS A 136 -13.36 -27.98 -6.69
C LYS A 136 -13.86 -27.04 -7.79
N MET A 137 -13.58 -25.73 -7.67
CA MET A 137 -13.94 -24.75 -8.69
C MET A 137 -13.25 -25.06 -10.02
N ILE A 138 -11.98 -25.48 -9.99
CA ILE A 138 -11.23 -25.87 -11.18
C ILE A 138 -11.79 -27.19 -11.75
N GLU A 139 -12.04 -28.19 -10.92
CA GLU A 139 -12.58 -29.49 -11.34
C GLU A 139 -13.97 -29.36 -11.95
N SER A 140 -14.78 -28.42 -11.47
CA SER A 140 -16.15 -28.19 -11.97
C SER A 140 -16.26 -27.17 -13.09
N ASP A 141 -15.12 -26.58 -13.52
CA ASP A 141 -15.07 -25.48 -14.50
C ASP A 141 -16.01 -24.32 -14.16
N SER A 142 -16.11 -24.02 -12.84
CA SER A 142 -16.99 -22.99 -12.30
C SER A 142 -16.26 -22.14 -11.28
N LEU A 143 -15.78 -20.96 -11.71
CA LEU A 143 -14.96 -20.07 -10.91
C LEU A 143 -15.80 -18.95 -10.30
N ASP A 144 -15.50 -18.58 -9.06
CA ASP A 144 -15.93 -17.32 -8.51
C ASP A 144 -14.97 -16.16 -8.91
N TRP A 145 -15.37 -14.93 -8.61
CA TRP A 145 -14.56 -13.75 -8.90
C TRP A 145 -13.20 -13.77 -8.22
N SER A 146 -13.13 -14.34 -7.03
CA SER A 146 -11.90 -14.43 -6.26
C SER A 146 -10.89 -15.36 -6.92
N MET A 147 -11.32 -16.52 -7.38
CA MET A 147 -10.45 -17.45 -8.08
C MET A 147 -10.01 -16.88 -9.44
N GLY A 148 -10.91 -16.19 -10.15
CA GLY A 148 -10.58 -15.47 -11.38
C GLY A 148 -9.52 -14.37 -11.16
N GLU A 149 -9.64 -13.60 -10.08
CA GLU A 149 -8.67 -12.59 -9.68
C GLU A 149 -7.30 -13.21 -9.38
N LEU A 150 -7.26 -14.28 -8.59
CA LEU A 150 -6.01 -14.97 -8.25
C LEU A 150 -5.32 -15.60 -9.47
N LEU A 151 -6.08 -16.15 -10.40
CA LEU A 151 -5.54 -16.67 -11.67
C LEU A 151 -4.97 -15.56 -12.55
N ALA A 152 -5.60 -14.38 -12.57
CA ALA A 152 -5.06 -13.23 -13.28
C ALA A 152 -3.71 -12.78 -12.69
N TYR A 153 -3.59 -12.75 -11.35
CA TYR A 153 -2.31 -12.48 -10.71
C TYR A 153 -1.27 -13.57 -11.03
N ALA A 154 -1.68 -14.81 -10.96
CA ALA A 154 -0.80 -15.95 -11.26
C ALA A 154 -0.24 -15.89 -12.68
N THR A 155 -1.06 -15.57 -13.68
CA THR A 155 -0.62 -15.43 -15.07
C THR A 155 0.35 -14.28 -15.26
N LEU A 156 0.12 -13.13 -14.62
CA LEU A 156 1.03 -11.98 -14.67
C LEU A 156 2.39 -12.31 -14.03
N LEU A 157 2.39 -12.98 -12.90
CA LEU A 157 3.64 -13.41 -12.23
C LEU A 157 4.42 -14.41 -13.08
N ASP A 158 3.73 -15.36 -13.72
CA ASP A 158 4.33 -16.34 -14.64
C ASP A 158 4.97 -15.64 -15.86
N GLU A 159 4.36 -14.57 -16.34
CA GLU A 159 4.88 -13.70 -17.41
C GLU A 159 6.00 -12.75 -16.94
N GLY A 160 6.33 -12.74 -15.64
CA GLY A 160 7.43 -11.94 -15.07
C GLY A 160 7.01 -10.55 -14.57
N TYR A 161 5.73 -10.25 -14.49
CA TYR A 161 5.24 -8.96 -13.97
C TYR A 161 5.01 -9.02 -12.47
N SER A 162 5.71 -8.16 -11.72
CA SER A 162 5.49 -7.99 -10.28
C SER A 162 4.17 -7.27 -10.01
N ILE A 163 3.51 -7.67 -8.92
CA ILE A 163 2.18 -7.14 -8.55
C ILE A 163 2.26 -6.52 -7.17
N ARG A 164 1.68 -5.35 -7.02
CA ARG A 164 1.48 -4.70 -5.72
C ARG A 164 0.03 -4.31 -5.55
N ILE A 165 -0.60 -4.83 -4.52
CA ILE A 165 -1.95 -4.44 -4.09
C ILE A 165 -1.83 -3.61 -2.82
N SER A 166 -2.49 -2.47 -2.77
CA SER A 166 -2.55 -1.62 -1.58
C SER A 166 -3.98 -1.21 -1.28
N GLY A 167 -4.32 -1.16 -0.01
CA GLY A 167 -5.64 -0.79 0.46
C GLY A 167 -5.95 -1.43 1.81
N GLN A 168 -7.20 -1.34 2.23
CA GLN A 168 -7.66 -1.95 3.48
C GLN A 168 -7.88 -3.45 3.27
N ASP A 169 -7.28 -4.27 4.14
CA ASP A 169 -7.46 -5.72 4.19
C ASP A 169 -7.21 -6.43 2.84
N VAL A 170 -6.15 -6.02 2.15
CA VAL A 170 -5.86 -6.51 0.78
C VAL A 170 -5.42 -7.97 0.73
N GLU A 171 -4.77 -8.47 1.77
CA GLU A 171 -4.28 -9.85 1.86
C GLU A 171 -5.42 -10.85 1.82
N ARG A 172 -6.45 -10.62 2.62
CA ARG A 172 -7.63 -11.47 2.72
C ARG A 172 -8.75 -11.05 1.77
N GLY A 173 -8.88 -9.74 1.54
CA GLY A 173 -10.04 -9.10 0.95
C GLY A 173 -11.14 -8.85 1.99
N THR A 174 -11.75 -7.65 1.98
CA THR A 174 -12.75 -7.21 2.96
C THR A 174 -13.89 -8.21 3.16
N PHE A 175 -14.30 -8.90 2.09
CA PHE A 175 -15.34 -9.94 2.14
C PHE A 175 -14.80 -11.36 2.38
N SER A 176 -13.55 -11.49 2.87
CA SER A 176 -12.89 -12.79 3.11
C SER A 176 -12.90 -13.69 1.88
N HIS A 177 -12.55 -13.12 0.73
CA HIS A 177 -12.66 -13.78 -0.57
C HIS A 177 -11.30 -14.09 -1.18
N ARG A 178 -10.34 -13.14 -1.14
CA ARG A 178 -9.05 -13.27 -1.83
C ARG A 178 -8.12 -14.27 -1.19
N HIS A 179 -7.81 -14.10 0.10
CA HIS A 179 -6.81 -14.88 0.82
C HIS A 179 -5.55 -15.15 -0.01
N ALA A 180 -4.92 -14.07 -0.50
CA ALA A 180 -3.66 -14.15 -1.22
C ALA A 180 -2.50 -14.50 -0.30
N ILE A 181 -2.57 -14.05 0.94
CA ILE A 181 -1.67 -14.41 2.03
C ILE A 181 -2.42 -15.35 2.99
N LEU A 182 -1.80 -16.50 3.27
CA LEU A 182 -2.30 -17.48 4.22
C LEU A 182 -1.49 -17.37 5.52
N LYS A 183 -2.16 -17.51 6.65
CA LYS A 183 -1.48 -17.55 7.96
C LYS A 183 -1.49 -18.96 8.51
N LEU A 184 -0.38 -19.35 9.13
CA LEU A 184 -0.29 -20.63 9.80
C LEU A 184 -1.05 -20.56 11.13
N ASP A 185 -1.71 -21.65 11.47
CA ASP A 185 -2.41 -21.78 12.75
C ASP A 185 -1.39 -21.78 13.90
N HIS A 186 -1.72 -21.14 14.99
CA HIS A 186 -0.85 -21.01 16.18
C HIS A 186 0.49 -20.28 15.97
N SER A 187 0.69 -19.60 14.82
CA SER A 187 1.84 -18.74 14.56
C SER A 187 1.44 -17.49 13.79
N GLU A 188 2.34 -16.50 13.74
CA GLU A 188 2.19 -15.30 12.92
C GLU A 188 2.86 -15.45 11.53
N GLU A 189 3.31 -16.65 11.19
CA GLU A 189 3.96 -16.91 9.92
C GLU A 189 2.97 -16.80 8.76
N GLU A 190 3.41 -16.15 7.71
CA GLU A 190 2.64 -15.88 6.50
C GLU A 190 3.16 -16.70 5.33
N VAL A 191 2.26 -17.14 4.47
CA VAL A 191 2.57 -17.89 3.27
C VAL A 191 1.85 -17.27 2.09
N SER A 192 2.61 -16.84 1.07
CA SER A 192 2.08 -16.46 -0.24
C SER A 192 2.30 -17.59 -1.23
N LEU A 193 1.22 -18.21 -1.70
CA LEU A 193 1.31 -19.20 -2.77
C LEU A 193 1.66 -18.55 -4.12
N LEU A 194 1.26 -17.30 -4.32
CA LEU A 194 1.57 -16.51 -5.50
C LEU A 194 3.08 -16.26 -5.67
N ASP A 195 3.81 -16.04 -4.57
CA ASP A 195 5.26 -15.84 -4.61
C ASP A 195 6.07 -17.09 -5.00
N THR A 196 5.44 -18.25 -5.02
CA THR A 196 6.08 -19.49 -5.48
C THR A 196 6.06 -19.67 -7.00
N ILE A 197 5.30 -18.84 -7.72
CA ILE A 197 5.09 -18.96 -9.18
C ILE A 197 6.32 -18.49 -9.95
N SER A 198 6.95 -17.41 -9.52
CA SER A 198 8.07 -16.80 -10.24
C SER A 198 9.29 -16.63 -9.34
N THR A 199 10.48 -16.73 -9.92
CA THR A 199 11.75 -16.41 -9.25
C THR A 199 12.18 -14.96 -9.44
N THR A 200 11.59 -14.26 -10.41
CA THR A 200 11.94 -12.89 -10.81
C THR A 200 10.87 -11.88 -10.48
N ALA A 201 9.60 -12.24 -10.58
CA ALA A 201 8.46 -11.41 -10.21
C ALA A 201 8.03 -11.67 -8.75
N ARG A 202 7.39 -10.68 -8.12
CA ARG A 202 6.93 -10.72 -6.73
C ARG A 202 5.47 -10.32 -6.63
N PHE A 203 4.80 -10.89 -5.64
CA PHE A 203 3.44 -10.49 -5.27
C PHE A 203 3.44 -9.68 -4.00
#